data_973c0a431540d9acbc767c94263fe48b
#
_entry.id   973c0a431540d9acbc767c94263fe48b
#
_cell.length_a   1.000
_cell.length_b   1.000
_cell.length_c   1.000
_cell.angle_alpha   90.00
_cell.angle_beta   90.00
_cell.angle_gamma   90.00
#
_symmetry.space_group_name_H-M   'P 1'
#
loop_
_entity.id
_entity.type
_entity.pdbx_description
1 polymer ?
#
loop_
_entity_poly.entity_id
_entity_poly.type
_entity_poly.pdbx_seq_one_letter_code
_entity_poly.pdbx_strand_id
1 'polypeptide(L)'
;MISLKQRLRNGEQVLGTMVATFASPDIGKILKGCGFDFFINDCEHGSFTTREVANIIAVARGAQIPALVRIPEMRREHALKFMEMGASGLLLPNTETAEQARMLVDCAKYAPLGHRGVSLSRPHTDFARVSGAEYMP
;
A
#
# COMPACT_ATOMS: atom_id res chain seq x y z
N MET A 1 8.37 10.47 -11.03
CA MET A 1 8.18 11.08 -9.66
C MET A 1 8.95 10.24 -8.66
N ILE A 2 9.71 10.87 -7.75
CA ILE A 2 10.47 10.16 -6.70
C ILE A 2 9.47 9.50 -5.74
N SER A 3 9.70 8.22 -5.38
CA SER A 3 8.79 7.49 -4.49
C SER A 3 8.84 8.06 -3.06
N LEU A 4 7.76 7.89 -2.28
CA LEU A 4 7.72 8.26 -0.87
C LEU A 4 8.91 7.68 -0.10
N LYS A 5 9.25 6.40 -0.36
CA LYS A 5 10.40 5.73 0.25
C LYS A 5 11.72 6.44 -0.07
N GLN A 6 11.90 6.92 -1.31
CA GLN A 6 13.11 7.62 -1.70
C GLN A 6 13.18 9.00 -1.04
N ARG A 7 12.07 9.73 -0.97
CA ARG A 7 11.99 11.02 -0.27
C ARG A 7 12.41 10.88 1.20
N LEU A 8 11.87 9.88 1.90
CA LEU A 8 12.25 9.58 3.28
C LEU A 8 13.75 9.24 3.42
N ARG A 9 14.31 8.46 2.49
CA ARG A 9 15.74 8.14 2.49
C ARG A 9 16.63 9.35 2.24
N ASN A 10 16.13 10.32 1.48
CA ASN A 10 16.82 11.60 1.25
C ASN A 10 16.73 12.55 2.46
N GLY A 11 16.04 12.16 3.54
CA GLY A 11 15.82 13.01 4.71
C GLY A 11 14.75 14.08 4.51
N GLU A 12 13.92 13.97 3.47
CA GLU A 12 12.83 14.91 3.25
C GLU A 12 11.74 14.76 4.31
N GLN A 13 11.23 15.89 4.79
CA GLN A 13 10.03 15.89 5.64
C GLN A 13 8.81 15.61 4.78
N VAL A 14 7.97 14.67 5.21
CA VAL A 14 6.72 14.31 4.56
C VAL A 14 5.58 14.35 5.55
N LEU A 15 4.42 14.84 5.09
CA LEU A 15 3.19 14.94 5.90
C LEU A 15 2.23 13.86 5.48
N GLY A 16 1.79 13.05 6.43
CA GLY A 16 0.78 12.01 6.22
C GLY A 16 -0.32 12.04 7.26
N THR A 17 -1.42 11.38 6.96
CA THR A 17 -2.53 11.20 7.90
C THR A 17 -3.08 9.77 7.84
N MET A 18 -3.85 9.40 8.85
CA MET A 18 -4.56 8.13 8.91
C MET A 18 -6.05 8.36 8.62
N VAL A 19 -6.63 7.50 7.79
CA VAL A 19 -8.06 7.50 7.44
C VAL A 19 -8.65 6.22 7.97
N ALA A 20 -9.64 6.33 8.86
CA ALA A 20 -10.26 5.18 9.54
C ALA A 20 -11.78 5.06 9.29
N THR A 21 -12.44 6.14 8.90
CA THR A 21 -13.91 6.19 8.87
C THR A 21 -14.47 6.60 7.51
N PHE A 22 -13.80 7.48 6.79
CA PHE A 22 -14.32 8.00 5.52
C PHE A 22 -13.99 7.08 4.34
N ALA A 23 -14.99 6.32 3.88
CA ALA A 23 -14.86 5.38 2.78
C ALA A 23 -14.98 6.03 1.37
N SER A 24 -14.91 7.36 1.26
CA SER A 24 -14.97 8.04 -0.02
C SER A 24 -13.76 7.70 -0.89
N PRO A 25 -13.95 7.22 -2.13
CA PRO A 25 -12.83 7.01 -3.06
C PRO A 25 -12.00 8.28 -3.34
N ASP A 26 -12.62 9.47 -3.23
CA ASP A 26 -11.95 10.74 -3.49
C ASP A 26 -11.09 11.26 -2.33
N ILE A 27 -11.09 10.58 -1.19
CA ILE A 27 -10.34 11.03 0.00
C ILE A 27 -8.86 11.32 -0.32
N GLY A 28 -8.23 10.51 -1.14
CA GLY A 28 -6.85 10.72 -1.56
C GLY A 28 -6.64 12.02 -2.33
N LYS A 29 -7.57 12.40 -3.23
CA LYS A 29 -7.51 13.68 -3.96
C LYS A 29 -7.67 14.87 -3.02
N ILE A 30 -8.61 14.76 -2.06
CA ILE A 30 -8.87 15.79 -1.06
C ILE A 30 -7.62 16.01 -0.22
N LEU A 31 -7.04 14.94 0.32
CA LEU A 31 -5.83 15.00 1.13
C LEU A 31 -4.64 15.59 0.34
N LYS A 32 -4.46 15.19 -0.92
CA LYS A 32 -3.44 15.78 -1.79
C LYS A 32 -3.67 17.28 -1.98
N GLY A 33 -4.91 17.71 -2.21
CA GLY A 33 -5.27 19.13 -2.31
C GLY A 33 -5.02 19.92 -1.02
N CYS A 34 -5.07 19.25 0.13
CA CYS A 34 -4.74 19.83 1.44
C CYS A 34 -3.23 19.81 1.75
N GLY A 35 -2.39 19.31 0.85
CA GLY A 35 -0.94 19.31 1.02
C GLY A 35 -0.36 18.07 1.70
N PHE A 36 -1.14 16.99 1.85
CA PHE A 36 -0.60 15.73 2.35
C PHE A 36 0.20 14.99 1.27
N ASP A 37 1.33 14.42 1.67
CA ASP A 37 2.21 13.64 0.80
C ASP A 37 1.78 12.18 0.69
N PHE A 38 1.10 11.64 1.69
CA PHE A 38 0.59 10.27 1.72
C PHE A 38 -0.54 10.12 2.74
N PHE A 39 -1.21 8.99 2.73
CA PHE A 39 -2.14 8.62 3.79
C PHE A 39 -2.13 7.10 4.02
N ILE A 40 -2.65 6.69 5.18
CA ILE A 40 -2.75 5.30 5.60
C ILE A 40 -4.24 4.95 5.75
N ASN A 41 -4.73 3.98 5.00
CA ASN A 41 -6.04 3.37 5.25
C ASN A 41 -5.91 2.45 6.46
N ASP A 42 -6.69 2.70 7.48
CA ASP A 42 -6.68 1.90 8.69
C ASP A 42 -7.67 0.74 8.56
N CYS A 43 -7.15 -0.46 8.32
CA CYS A 43 -7.95 -1.68 8.29
C CYS A 43 -7.86 -2.49 9.59
N GLU A 44 -7.16 -2.00 10.61
CA GLU A 44 -7.15 -2.59 11.96
C GLU A 44 -8.33 -2.08 12.79
N HIS A 45 -8.43 -0.76 12.95
CA HIS A 45 -9.48 -0.12 13.76
C HIS A 45 -10.54 0.62 12.91
N GLY A 46 -10.28 0.77 11.62
CA GLY A 46 -11.23 1.39 10.70
C GLY A 46 -12.36 0.44 10.30
N SER A 47 -13.44 1.03 9.79
CA SER A 47 -14.65 0.29 9.39
C SER A 47 -14.71 -0.09 7.91
N PHE A 48 -13.58 -0.06 7.21
CA PHE A 48 -13.53 -0.29 5.77
C PHE A 48 -13.75 -1.74 5.39
N THR A 49 -14.57 -1.96 4.38
CA THR A 49 -14.55 -3.20 3.63
C THR A 49 -13.35 -3.24 2.67
N THR A 50 -12.93 -4.44 2.29
CA THR A 50 -11.86 -4.64 1.30
C THR A 50 -12.17 -3.94 -0.03
N ARG A 51 -13.45 -3.86 -0.42
CA ARG A 51 -13.87 -3.18 -1.66
C ARG A 51 -13.70 -1.67 -1.58
N GLU A 52 -14.04 -1.08 -0.45
CA GLU A 52 -13.85 0.37 -0.24
C GLU A 52 -12.39 0.74 -0.29
N VAL A 53 -11.52 -0.03 0.36
CA VAL A 53 -10.06 0.18 0.30
C VAL A 53 -9.53 0.06 -1.13
N ALA A 54 -10.01 -0.92 -1.91
CA ALA A 54 -9.63 -1.07 -3.31
C ALA A 54 -10.01 0.17 -4.14
N ASN A 55 -11.21 0.71 -3.94
CA ASN A 55 -11.68 1.92 -4.63
C ASN A 55 -10.87 3.16 -4.24
N ILE A 56 -10.57 3.32 -2.95
CA ILE A 56 -9.73 4.42 -2.44
C ILE A 56 -8.33 4.35 -3.06
N ILE A 57 -7.70 3.17 -3.06
CA ILE A 57 -6.36 2.97 -3.63
C ILE A 57 -6.37 3.27 -5.14
N ALA A 58 -7.37 2.80 -5.89
CA ALA A 58 -7.44 3.03 -7.33
C ALA A 58 -7.49 4.52 -7.67
N VAL A 59 -8.31 5.30 -6.95
CA VAL A 59 -8.41 6.75 -7.15
C VAL A 59 -7.14 7.46 -6.68
N ALA A 60 -6.56 7.05 -5.55
CA ALA A 60 -5.31 7.63 -5.03
C ALA A 60 -4.14 7.42 -6.00
N ARG A 61 -4.04 6.25 -6.64
CA ARG A 61 -3.04 5.97 -7.69
C ARG A 61 -3.20 6.93 -8.87
N GLY A 62 -4.41 7.09 -9.40
CA GLY A 62 -4.69 8.05 -10.46
C GLY A 62 -4.38 9.50 -10.07
N ALA A 63 -4.59 9.85 -8.82
CA ALA A 63 -4.24 11.15 -8.26
C ALA A 63 -2.75 11.29 -7.90
N GLN A 64 -1.96 10.22 -8.00
CA GLN A 64 -0.54 10.18 -7.66
C GLN A 64 -0.27 10.60 -6.20
N ILE A 65 -1.06 10.11 -5.27
CA ILE A 65 -0.80 10.21 -3.83
C ILE A 65 -0.61 8.79 -3.27
N PRO A 66 0.50 8.49 -2.60
CA PRO A 66 0.71 7.19 -1.97
C PRO A 66 -0.35 6.85 -0.93
N ALA A 67 -1.03 5.73 -1.14
CA ALA A 67 -1.98 5.15 -0.19
C ALA A 67 -1.35 3.90 0.44
N LEU A 68 -1.05 3.96 1.72
CA LEU A 68 -0.61 2.81 2.51
C LEU A 68 -1.82 2.14 3.15
N VAL A 69 -1.64 0.92 3.65
CA VAL A 69 -2.68 0.20 4.39
C VAL A 69 -2.09 -0.33 5.69
N ARG A 70 -2.72 0.02 6.82
CA ARG A 70 -2.50 -0.71 8.08
C ARG A 70 -3.36 -1.96 8.04
N ILE A 71 -2.71 -3.12 7.94
CA ILE A 71 -3.40 -4.41 7.88
C ILE A 71 -3.94 -4.79 9.26
N PRO A 72 -5.04 -5.58 9.36
CA PRO A 72 -5.62 -5.96 10.65
C PRO A 72 -4.67 -6.83 11.50
N GLU A 73 -3.95 -7.72 10.84
CA GLU A 73 -3.05 -8.69 11.47
C GLU A 73 -2.08 -9.25 10.42
N MET A 74 -1.04 -9.93 10.89
CA MET A 74 -0.10 -10.61 10.00
C MET A 74 -0.71 -11.89 9.42
N ARG A 75 -1.31 -11.76 8.26
CA ARG A 75 -1.72 -12.88 7.39
C ARG A 75 -1.22 -12.65 5.98
N ARG A 76 -0.71 -13.73 5.35
CA ARG A 76 -0.31 -13.70 3.94
C ARG A 76 -1.41 -13.13 3.03
N GLU A 77 -2.66 -13.50 3.31
CA GLU A 77 -3.81 -13.03 2.54
C GLU A 77 -3.97 -11.51 2.57
N HIS A 78 -3.83 -10.88 3.73
CA HIS A 78 -3.92 -9.42 3.87
C HIS A 78 -2.79 -8.73 3.11
N ALA A 79 -1.55 -9.18 3.31
CA ALA A 79 -0.40 -8.61 2.61
C ALA A 79 -0.56 -8.73 1.08
N LEU A 80 -0.90 -9.92 0.59
CA LEU A 80 -1.10 -10.17 -0.84
C LEU A 80 -2.19 -9.29 -1.43
N LYS A 81 -3.40 -9.30 -0.83
CA LYS A 81 -4.56 -8.57 -1.36
C LYS A 81 -4.32 -7.08 -1.47
N PHE A 82 -3.84 -6.43 -0.42
CA PHE A 82 -3.62 -4.98 -0.46
C PHE A 82 -2.49 -4.58 -1.42
N MET A 83 -1.44 -5.39 -1.51
CA MET A 83 -0.41 -5.17 -2.53
C MET A 83 -0.93 -5.36 -3.96
N GLU A 84 -1.81 -6.35 -4.21
CA GLU A 84 -2.46 -6.56 -5.51
C GLU A 84 -3.41 -5.42 -5.90
N MET A 85 -4.04 -4.76 -4.93
CA MET A 85 -4.84 -3.54 -5.14
C MET A 85 -4.00 -2.32 -5.49
N GLY A 86 -2.68 -2.39 -5.33
CA GLY A 86 -1.76 -1.31 -5.62
C GLY A 86 -1.47 -0.39 -4.45
N ALA A 87 -1.61 -0.87 -3.22
CA ALA A 87 -1.14 -0.14 -2.04
C ALA A 87 0.35 0.21 -2.17
N SER A 88 0.71 1.42 -1.79
CA SER A 88 2.09 1.91 -1.85
C SER A 88 2.99 1.33 -0.75
N GLY A 89 2.39 0.73 0.26
CA GLY A 89 3.07 0.05 1.36
C GLY A 89 2.09 -0.50 2.37
N LEU A 90 2.61 -1.33 3.27
CA LEU A 90 1.85 -1.94 4.36
C LEU A 90 2.43 -1.51 5.70
N LEU A 91 1.54 -1.31 6.68
CA LEU A 91 1.87 -1.12 8.08
C LEU A 91 1.35 -2.33 8.86
N LEU A 92 2.25 -3.05 9.52
CA LEU A 92 1.88 -4.15 10.42
C LEU A 92 1.72 -3.60 11.84
N PRO A 93 0.53 -3.68 12.43
CA PRO A 93 0.33 -3.28 13.82
C PRO A 93 1.01 -4.26 14.77
N ASN A 94 1.27 -3.81 15.99
CA ASN A 94 1.75 -4.65 17.10
C ASN A 94 2.96 -5.54 16.75
N THR A 95 3.89 -5.00 15.94
CA THR A 95 5.12 -5.73 15.58
C THR A 95 6.09 -5.71 16.75
N GLU A 96 6.32 -6.86 17.34
CA GLU A 96 7.18 -7.02 18.52
C GLU A 96 8.50 -7.73 18.20
N THR A 97 8.54 -8.52 17.12
CA THR A 97 9.71 -9.33 16.77
C THR A 97 10.19 -9.08 15.34
N ALA A 98 11.48 -9.34 15.14
CA ALA A 98 12.07 -9.28 13.80
C ALA A 98 11.47 -10.32 12.85
N GLU A 99 11.02 -11.46 13.37
CA GLU A 99 10.38 -12.52 12.60
C GLU A 99 9.06 -12.04 12.00
N GLN A 100 8.25 -11.32 12.75
CA GLN A 100 6.99 -10.74 12.26
C GLN A 100 7.25 -9.75 11.13
N ALA A 101 8.27 -8.89 11.27
CA ALA A 101 8.66 -7.95 10.22
C ALA A 101 9.17 -8.67 8.97
N ARG A 102 9.98 -9.72 9.12
CA ARG A 102 10.45 -10.55 7.99
C ARG A 102 9.31 -11.25 7.28
N MET A 103 8.33 -11.79 8.03
CA MET A 103 7.14 -12.43 7.46
C MET A 103 6.34 -11.46 6.60
N LEU A 104 6.16 -10.21 7.03
CA LEU A 104 5.49 -9.19 6.21
C LEU A 104 6.25 -8.94 4.91
N VAL A 105 7.57 -8.80 4.97
CA VAL A 105 8.41 -8.60 3.78
C VAL A 105 8.31 -9.79 2.84
N ASP A 106 8.39 -11.00 3.37
CA ASP A 106 8.28 -12.25 2.62
C ASP A 106 6.96 -12.36 1.85
N CYS A 107 5.85 -12.01 2.51
CA CYS A 107 4.52 -12.03 1.89
C CYS A 107 4.28 -10.88 0.89
N ALA A 108 4.97 -9.74 1.05
CA ALA A 108 4.74 -8.55 0.24
C ALA A 108 5.68 -8.42 -0.97
N LYS A 109 6.83 -9.09 -0.95
CA LYS A 109 7.88 -9.00 -1.98
C LYS A 109 7.92 -10.24 -2.86
N TYR A 110 8.27 -10.03 -4.14
CA TYR A 110 8.56 -11.12 -5.07
C TYR A 110 9.93 -11.74 -4.82
N ALA A 111 10.16 -12.94 -5.36
CA ALA A 111 11.49 -13.53 -5.38
C ALA A 111 12.50 -12.60 -6.07
N PRO A 112 13.76 -12.54 -5.61
CA PRO A 112 14.35 -13.31 -4.52
C PRO A 112 14.14 -12.71 -3.12
N LEU A 113 13.48 -11.57 -2.98
CA LEU A 113 13.32 -10.84 -1.72
C LEU A 113 12.21 -11.40 -0.82
N GLY A 114 11.30 -12.20 -1.37
CA GLY A 114 10.18 -12.81 -0.68
C GLY A 114 9.47 -13.84 -1.56
N HIS A 115 8.30 -14.29 -1.11
CA HIS A 115 7.51 -15.35 -1.75
C HIS A 115 6.11 -14.90 -2.15
N ARG A 116 5.93 -13.61 -2.46
CA ARG A 116 4.65 -13.12 -2.97
C ARG A 116 4.28 -13.84 -4.26
N GLY A 117 3.03 -14.34 -4.34
CA GLY A 117 2.49 -14.93 -5.58
C GLY A 117 2.46 -13.91 -6.73
N VAL A 118 2.81 -14.37 -7.93
CA VAL A 118 2.91 -13.50 -9.12
C VAL A 118 1.59 -13.47 -9.86
N SER A 119 1.00 -12.29 -10.00
CA SER A 119 -0.14 -12.02 -10.88
C SER A 119 -0.01 -10.59 -11.42
N LEU A 120 0.53 -10.44 -12.64
CA LEU A 120 0.92 -9.15 -13.20
C LEU A 120 -0.20 -8.41 -13.96
N SER A 121 -1.41 -8.97 -14.05
CA SER A 121 -2.58 -8.33 -14.68
C SER A 121 -3.58 -7.85 -13.62
N ARG A 122 -3.12 -7.04 -12.67
CA ARG A 122 -3.88 -6.57 -11.51
C ARG A 122 -3.80 -5.05 -11.37
N PRO A 123 -4.57 -4.43 -10.46
CA PRO A 123 -4.53 -2.98 -10.25
C PRO A 123 -3.14 -2.41 -9.96
N HIS A 124 -2.26 -3.16 -9.28
CA HIS A 124 -0.90 -2.68 -8.97
C HIS A 124 -0.01 -2.46 -10.21
N THR A 125 -0.35 -3.07 -11.34
CA THR A 125 0.29 -2.84 -12.65
C THR A 125 -0.55 -1.95 -13.56
N ASP A 126 -1.66 -1.39 -13.07
CA ASP A 126 -2.70 -0.68 -13.86
C ASP A 126 -3.20 -1.54 -15.05
N PHE A 127 -3.26 -2.88 -14.84
CA PHE A 127 -3.62 -3.88 -15.86
C PHE A 127 -2.73 -3.87 -17.11
N ALA A 128 -1.58 -3.21 -17.06
CA ALA A 128 -0.62 -3.20 -18.16
C ALA A 128 -0.06 -4.61 -18.40
N ARG A 129 0.29 -4.89 -19.65
CA ARG A 129 1.02 -6.11 -20.02
C ARG A 129 2.50 -5.89 -19.72
N VAL A 130 2.92 -6.29 -18.52
CA VAL A 130 4.31 -6.24 -18.09
C VAL A 130 4.87 -7.67 -17.96
N SER A 131 6.11 -7.86 -18.35
CA SER A 131 6.81 -9.12 -18.11
C SER A 131 7.31 -9.19 -16.66
N GLY A 132 7.52 -10.41 -16.14
CA GLY A 132 8.11 -10.58 -14.83
C GLY A 132 9.49 -9.94 -14.71
N ALA A 133 10.29 -10.01 -15.76
CA ALA A 133 11.64 -9.43 -15.79
C ALA A 133 11.65 -7.89 -15.73
N GLU A 134 10.60 -7.25 -16.21
CA GLU A 134 10.45 -5.78 -16.15
C GLU A 134 9.90 -5.28 -14.83
N TYR A 135 9.08 -6.09 -14.15
CA TYR A 135 8.33 -5.66 -12.97
C TYR A 135 8.94 -6.12 -11.65
N MET A 136 9.54 -7.30 -11.64
CA MET A 136 10.14 -7.87 -10.43
C MET A 136 11.61 -7.48 -10.32
N PRO A 137 12.13 -7.25 -9.10
CA PRO A 137 13.53 -6.86 -8.89
C PRO A 137 14.52 -7.94 -9.25
#